data_76f5fc1d71d19b594c0739a52c615b53
#
_entry.id   76f5fc1d71d19b594c0739a52c615b53
#
_cell.length_a   1.000
_cell.length_b   1.000
_cell.length_c   1.000
_cell.angle_alpha   90.00
_cell.angle_beta   90.00
_cell.angle_gamma   90.00
#
_symmetry.space_group_name_H-M   'P 1'
#
loop_
_entity.id
_entity.type
_entity.pdbx_description
1 polymer ?
#
loop_
_entity_poly.entity_id
_entity_poly.type
_entity_poly.pdbx_seq_one_letter_code
_entity_poly.pdbx_strand_id
1 'polypeptide(L)'
;MNKYTFYVGTFDKDTCKREKKFSEFKQVFDRVFEMYTLQQAQGRYIMQSNGKVISEPTFIITYFINDNDVDLHRIADILKGELNQESILIEFDNVGELY
;
A
#
# COMPACT_ATOMS: atom_id res chain seq x y z
N MET A 1 16.72 2.99 12.29
CA MET A 1 15.29 2.90 12.00
C MET A 1 15.08 2.67 10.51
N ASN A 2 14.21 1.76 10.17
CA ASN A 2 13.89 1.44 8.78
C ASN A 2 12.59 2.12 8.37
N LYS A 3 12.57 2.63 7.16
CA LYS A 3 11.39 3.23 6.54
C LYS A 3 10.90 2.35 5.41
N TYR A 4 9.64 1.99 5.47
CA TYR A 4 8.96 1.30 4.38
C TYR A 4 7.88 2.21 3.82
N THR A 5 7.80 2.32 2.52
CA THR A 5 6.75 3.09 1.86
C THR A 5 5.94 2.14 0.98
N PHE A 6 4.63 2.10 1.25
CA PHE A 6 3.70 1.24 0.52
C PHE A 6 2.82 2.13 -0.35
N TYR A 7 2.71 1.77 -1.62
CA TYR A 7 1.84 2.45 -2.58
C TYR A 7 0.68 1.53 -2.87
N VAL A 8 -0.51 1.94 -2.43
CA VAL A 8 -1.72 1.12 -2.49
C VAL A 8 -2.76 1.81 -3.35
N GLY A 9 -3.05 1.24 -4.51
CA GLY A 9 -4.10 1.75 -5.40
C GLY A 9 -5.48 1.58 -4.78
N THR A 10 -6.44 2.37 -5.27
CA THR A 10 -7.81 2.35 -4.78
C THR A 10 -8.78 1.64 -5.71
N PHE A 11 -8.37 1.36 -6.95
CA PHE A 11 -9.22 0.68 -7.92
C PHE A 11 -9.12 -0.83 -7.77
N ASP A 12 -10.25 -1.47 -7.71
CA ASP A 12 -10.36 -2.92 -7.71
C ASP A 12 -9.77 -3.49 -9.02
N LYS A 13 -8.95 -4.54 -8.91
CA LYS A 13 -8.26 -5.11 -10.09
C LYS A 13 -9.20 -5.71 -11.11
N ASP A 14 -10.40 -6.14 -10.68
CA ASP A 14 -11.35 -6.81 -11.57
C ASP A 14 -12.30 -5.83 -12.25
N THR A 15 -12.68 -4.75 -11.56
CA THR A 15 -13.62 -3.76 -12.08
C THR A 15 -12.94 -2.51 -12.62
N CYS A 16 -11.67 -2.28 -12.28
CA CYS A 16 -10.89 -1.11 -12.66
C CYS A 16 -11.51 0.20 -12.18
N LYS A 17 -12.20 0.16 -11.03
CA LYS A 17 -12.78 1.33 -10.39
C LYS A 17 -12.80 1.16 -8.88
N ARG A 18 -13.04 2.25 -8.16
CA ARG A 18 -13.07 2.24 -6.71
C ARG A 18 -14.35 1.55 -6.21
N GLU A 19 -14.18 0.43 -5.52
CA GLU A 19 -15.27 -0.36 -4.95
C GLU A 19 -15.40 -0.20 -3.43
N LYS A 20 -14.37 0.35 -2.77
CA LYS A 20 -14.33 0.47 -1.31
C LYS A 20 -14.30 1.92 -0.86
N LYS A 21 -14.88 2.17 0.30
CA LYS A 21 -14.86 3.47 0.96
C LYS A 21 -13.52 3.67 1.67
N PHE A 22 -13.18 4.93 1.95
CA PHE A 22 -11.99 5.25 2.74
C PHE A 22 -11.94 4.49 4.07
N SER A 23 -13.07 4.38 4.76
CA SER A 23 -13.15 3.67 6.03
C SER A 23 -12.76 2.19 5.92
N GLU A 24 -13.07 1.55 4.81
CA GLU A 24 -12.70 0.15 4.56
C GLU A 24 -11.19 -0.01 4.35
N PHE A 25 -10.57 0.90 3.58
CA PHE A 25 -9.12 0.93 3.45
C PHE A 25 -8.46 1.19 4.81
N LYS A 26 -8.95 2.16 5.55
CA LYS A 26 -8.40 2.55 6.85
C LYS A 26 -8.43 1.41 7.85
N GLN A 27 -9.49 0.62 7.86
CA GLN A 27 -9.61 -0.54 8.74
C GLN A 27 -8.52 -1.58 8.44
N VAL A 28 -8.23 -1.82 7.17
CA VAL A 28 -7.16 -2.75 6.79
C VAL A 28 -5.81 -2.21 7.23
N PHE A 29 -5.53 -0.93 6.98
CA PHE A 29 -4.27 -0.31 7.36
C PHE A 29 -4.06 -0.33 8.88
N ASP A 30 -5.10 -0.04 9.66
CA ASP A 30 -5.02 -0.05 11.12
C ASP A 30 -4.74 -1.44 11.69
N ARG A 31 -5.17 -2.50 11.00
CA ARG A 31 -4.84 -3.87 11.41
C ARG A 31 -3.42 -4.29 11.04
N VAL A 32 -2.92 -3.77 9.93
CA VAL A 32 -1.63 -4.20 9.37
C VAL A 32 -0.47 -3.40 9.96
N PHE A 33 -0.66 -2.11 10.16
CA PHE A 33 0.40 -1.19 10.59
C PHE A 33 0.09 -0.62 11.97
N GLU A 34 1.03 -0.72 12.90
CA GLU A 34 0.86 -0.15 14.24
C GLU A 34 0.98 1.37 14.24
N MET A 35 2.06 1.87 13.61
CA MET A 35 2.31 3.30 13.46
C MET A 35 2.62 3.61 12.02
N TYR A 36 1.86 4.51 11.44
CA TYR A 36 2.07 4.87 10.04
C TYR A 36 1.53 6.26 9.74
N THR A 37 2.04 6.84 8.67
CA THR A 37 1.53 8.09 8.11
C THR A 37 0.87 7.77 6.78
N LEU A 38 -0.32 8.32 6.57
CA LEU A 38 -1.11 8.11 5.36
C LEU A 38 -1.20 9.40 4.56
N GLN A 39 -0.92 9.30 3.26
CA GLN A 39 -1.10 10.36 2.30
C GLN A 39 -1.94 9.85 1.14
N GLN A 40 -2.67 10.75 0.50
CA GLN A 40 -3.33 10.45 -0.76
C GLN A 40 -2.60 11.15 -1.90
N ALA A 41 -2.46 10.44 -3.02
CA ALA A 41 -1.79 10.93 -4.20
C ALA A 41 -2.48 10.37 -5.44
N GLN A 42 -2.05 10.79 -6.61
CA GLN A 42 -2.51 10.27 -7.89
C GLN A 42 -1.46 9.31 -8.43
N GLY A 43 -1.84 8.06 -8.62
CA GLY A 43 -0.96 7.05 -9.19
C GLY A 43 -1.33 6.73 -10.63
N ARG A 44 -0.35 6.26 -11.39
CA ARG A 44 -0.54 5.77 -12.75
C ARG A 44 0.34 4.54 -12.96
N TYR A 45 -0.24 3.47 -13.45
CA TYR A 45 0.52 2.25 -13.72
C TYR A 45 -0.12 1.45 -14.87
N ILE A 46 0.64 0.48 -15.36
CA ILE A 46 0.18 -0.43 -16.42
C ILE A 46 -0.11 -1.78 -15.77
N MET A 47 -1.34 -2.27 -15.91
CA MET A 47 -1.71 -3.58 -15.39
C MET A 47 -0.97 -4.68 -16.15
N GLN A 48 -0.35 -5.58 -15.41
CA GLN A 48 0.37 -6.71 -16.01
C GLN A 48 -0.57 -7.74 -16.63
N SER A 49 -1.79 -7.86 -16.09
CA SER A 49 -2.77 -8.84 -16.57
C SER A 49 -3.34 -8.53 -17.95
N ASN A 50 -3.48 -7.25 -18.32
CA ASN A 50 -4.17 -6.87 -19.56
C ASN A 50 -3.55 -5.69 -20.31
N GLY A 51 -2.48 -5.10 -19.80
CA GLY A 51 -1.79 -3.96 -20.43
C GLY A 51 -2.52 -2.63 -20.35
N LYS A 52 -3.64 -2.55 -19.63
CA LYS A 52 -4.38 -1.30 -19.49
C LYS A 52 -3.63 -0.31 -18.62
N VAL A 53 -3.68 0.96 -18.99
CA VAL A 53 -3.15 2.05 -18.18
C VAL A 53 -4.23 2.47 -17.18
N ILE A 54 -3.86 2.45 -15.90
CA ILE A 54 -4.75 2.83 -14.79
C ILE A 54 -4.21 4.12 -14.18
N SER A 55 -5.07 5.11 -14.08
CA SER A 55 -4.82 6.32 -13.27
C SER A 55 -5.82 6.33 -12.14
N GLU A 56 -5.32 6.32 -10.89
CA GLU A 56 -6.19 6.18 -9.74
C GLU A 56 -5.68 6.96 -8.55
N PRO A 57 -6.57 7.39 -7.66
CA PRO A 57 -6.15 7.84 -6.33
C PRO A 57 -5.40 6.70 -5.64
N THR A 58 -4.27 7.03 -5.02
CA THR A 58 -3.37 6.06 -4.42
C THR A 58 -3.07 6.48 -2.99
N PHE A 59 -3.12 5.53 -2.06
CA PHE A 59 -2.65 5.77 -0.70
C PHE A 59 -1.16 5.49 -0.62
N ILE A 60 -0.44 6.43 0.00
CA ILE A 60 0.97 6.27 0.31
C ILE A 60 1.07 6.11 1.83
N ILE A 61 1.58 4.96 2.26
CA ILE A 61 1.72 4.63 3.66
C ILE A 61 3.21 4.60 4.00
N THR A 62 3.61 5.49 4.92
CA THR A 62 4.96 5.52 5.43
C THR A 62 4.99 4.83 6.78
N TYR A 63 5.74 3.74 6.87
CA TYR A 63 5.83 2.89 8.06
C TYR A 63 7.26 2.87 8.56
N PHE A 64 7.47 3.36 9.78
CA PHE A 64 8.78 3.35 10.44
C PHE A 64 8.82 2.27 11.50
N ILE A 65 9.86 1.45 11.47
CA ILE A 65 10.02 0.38 12.44
C ILE A 65 11.50 0.10 12.69
N ASN A 66 11.83 -0.27 13.92
CA ASN A 66 13.19 -0.66 14.30
C ASN A 66 13.47 -2.15 14.06
N ASP A 67 12.46 -2.92 13.73
CA ASP A 67 12.57 -4.36 13.52
C ASP A 67 13.08 -4.64 12.10
N ASN A 68 14.10 -5.48 12.00
CA ASN A 68 14.64 -5.94 10.72
C ASN A 68 13.93 -7.20 10.21
N ASP A 69 13.04 -7.79 11.02
CA ASP A 69 12.35 -9.03 10.71
C ASP A 69 10.94 -8.80 10.17
N VAL A 70 10.69 -7.65 9.54
CA VAL A 70 9.40 -7.35 8.93
C VAL A 70 9.16 -8.27 7.74
N ASP A 71 8.06 -8.99 7.77
CA ASP A 71 7.65 -9.86 6.67
C ASP A 71 6.86 -9.05 5.63
N LEU A 72 7.58 -8.47 4.70
CA LEU A 72 6.99 -7.64 3.64
C LEU A 72 6.09 -8.45 2.71
N HIS A 73 6.42 -9.70 2.45
CA HIS A 73 5.59 -10.56 1.60
C HIS A 73 4.23 -10.81 2.24
N ARG A 74 4.21 -11.07 3.55
CA ARG A 74 2.96 -11.27 4.28
C ARG A 74 2.10 -10.02 4.26
N ILE A 75 2.70 -8.85 4.51
CA ILE A 75 1.98 -7.57 4.47
C ILE A 75 1.40 -7.33 3.08
N ALA A 76 2.20 -7.52 2.03
CA ALA A 76 1.75 -7.34 0.66
C ALA A 76 0.60 -8.29 0.32
N ASP A 77 0.68 -9.56 0.74
CA ASP A 77 -0.36 -10.54 0.47
C ASP A 77 -1.67 -10.19 1.17
N ILE A 78 -1.63 -9.71 2.40
CA ILE A 78 -2.81 -9.25 3.12
C ILE A 78 -3.45 -8.06 2.39
N LEU A 79 -2.65 -7.06 2.03
CA LEU A 79 -3.13 -5.88 1.34
C LEU A 79 -3.74 -6.23 -0.02
N LYS A 80 -3.06 -7.07 -0.80
CA LYS A 80 -3.57 -7.50 -2.11
C LYS A 80 -4.88 -8.26 -1.99
N GLY A 81 -4.97 -9.17 -1.04
CA GLY A 81 -6.15 -10.00 -0.85
C GLY A 81 -7.35 -9.20 -0.37
N GLU A 82 -7.17 -8.41 0.68
CA GLU A 82 -8.27 -7.67 1.29
C GLU A 82 -8.74 -6.47 0.47
N LEU A 83 -7.83 -5.85 -0.28
CA LEU A 83 -8.14 -4.67 -1.09
C LEU A 83 -8.30 -4.98 -2.56
N ASN A 84 -8.23 -6.25 -2.93
CA ASN A 84 -8.33 -6.74 -4.31
C ASN A 84 -7.43 -5.97 -5.28
N GLN A 85 -6.14 -5.90 -4.93
CA GLN A 85 -5.11 -5.24 -5.71
C GLN A 85 -4.24 -6.26 -6.43
N GLU A 86 -3.86 -5.97 -7.68
CA GLU A 86 -2.97 -6.84 -8.45
C GLU A 86 -1.57 -6.86 -7.86
N SER A 87 -1.08 -5.69 -7.42
CA SER A 87 0.26 -5.56 -6.85
C SER A 87 0.33 -4.38 -5.88
N ILE A 88 1.32 -4.43 -5.00
CA ILE A 88 1.64 -3.36 -4.07
C ILE A 88 3.12 -3.01 -4.28
N LEU A 89 3.41 -1.75 -4.56
CA LEU A 89 4.80 -1.29 -4.62
C LEU A 89 5.28 -0.97 -3.21
N ILE A 90 6.42 -1.54 -2.84
CA ILE A 90 7.02 -1.31 -1.54
C ILE A 90 8.45 -0.81 -1.74
N GLU A 91 8.75 0.35 -1.15
CA GLU A 91 10.10 0.87 -1.08
C GLU A 91 10.66 0.67 0.32
N PHE A 92 11.93 0.36 0.40
CA PHE A 92 12.66 0.25 1.65
C PHE A 92 13.80 1.25 1.70
N ASP A 93 13.93 1.94 2.84
CA ASP A 93 15.04 2.86 3.07
C ASP A 93 15.45 2.81 4.53
N ASN A 94 16.76 2.92 4.78
CA ASN A 94 17.30 3.01 6.13
C ASN A 94 17.57 4.49 6.42
N VAL A 95 16.76 5.08 7.30
CA VAL A 95 16.71 6.53 7.50
C VAL A 95 17.03 6.94 8.93
N GLY A 96 18.14 6.60 9.45
CA GLY A 96 18.63 7.17 10.70
C GLY A 96 17.75 6.90 11.93
N GLU A 97 17.68 7.85 12.83
CA GLU A 97 17.17 7.66 14.18
C GLU A 97 15.98 8.57 14.49
N LEU A 98 15.13 8.11 15.40
CA LEU A 98 14.07 8.90 15.98
C LEU A 98 14.61 9.68 17.18
N TYR A 99 14.42 10.96 17.18
CA TYR A 99 14.79 11.85 18.26
C TYR A 99 13.59 12.24 19.10
#